data_1285cb7cd1ed980364adf318e61817ce
#
_entry.id   1285cb7cd1ed980364adf318e61817ce
#
_cell.length_a   1.000
_cell.length_b   1.000
_cell.length_c   1.000
_cell.angle_alpha   90.00
_cell.angle_beta   90.00
_cell.angle_gamma   90.00
#
_symmetry.space_group_name_H-M   'P 1'
#
loop_
_entity.id
_entity.type
_entity.pdbx_description
1 polymer ?
#
loop_
_entity_poly.entity_id
_entity_poly.type
_entity_poly.pdbx_seq_one_letter_code
_entity_poly.pdbx_strand_id
1 'polypeptide(L)'
;MYRRILMSGIAILFLFSAVLTLSSCAKRQVETTDLAPGTVAAETRPLTPGEAAAERARQAEEAAYRARQETERKAMLSEMQARQDVQAQVRQFQMERIHFEFDKSDLRQDAREILKRKADWLRKNPGYKLTITGHCDERGTREYNMALGQRRADAAFKYLNSLGVAADRIVTVSKGKEEPFDPRSTPEAWAMNRRAEFRLSE
;
A
#
# COMPACT_ATOMS: atom_id res chain seq x y z
N MET A 1 -17.72 -24.97 -31.54
CA MET A 1 -16.29 -25.28 -31.81
C MET A 1 -15.46 -25.01 -30.57
N TYR A 2 -15.07 -26.12 -29.90
CA TYR A 2 -14.24 -26.13 -28.69
C TYR A 2 -12.79 -25.81 -29.01
N ARG A 3 -12.15 -24.87 -28.31
CA ARG A 3 -10.69 -24.83 -28.20
C ARG A 3 -10.31 -24.74 -26.72
N ARG A 4 -9.93 -25.91 -26.21
CA ARG A 4 -9.25 -26.11 -24.93
C ARG A 4 -7.85 -25.53 -25.05
N ILE A 5 -7.47 -24.60 -24.18
CA ILE A 5 -6.06 -24.22 -23.94
C ILE A 5 -5.66 -24.85 -22.62
N LEU A 6 -4.74 -25.81 -22.73
CA LEU A 6 -4.05 -26.47 -21.63
C LEU A 6 -3.18 -25.45 -20.88
N MET A 7 -3.43 -25.31 -19.60
CA MET A 7 -2.49 -24.67 -18.69
C MET A 7 -1.48 -25.73 -18.22
N SER A 8 -0.25 -25.60 -18.68
CA SER A 8 0.91 -26.33 -18.16
C SER A 8 1.30 -25.73 -16.81
N GLY A 9 0.99 -26.45 -15.74
CA GLY A 9 1.51 -26.18 -14.41
C GLY A 9 2.98 -26.61 -14.32
N ILE A 10 3.87 -25.65 -14.07
CA ILE A 10 5.23 -25.95 -13.63
C ILE A 10 5.23 -25.97 -12.11
N ALA A 11 5.16 -27.18 -11.56
CA ALA A 11 5.40 -27.42 -10.15
C ALA A 11 6.92 -27.45 -9.92
N ILE A 12 7.48 -26.41 -9.32
CA ILE A 12 8.86 -26.40 -8.84
C ILE A 12 8.89 -27.10 -7.49
N LEU A 13 9.30 -28.36 -7.50
CA LEU A 13 9.52 -29.20 -6.32
C LEU A 13 10.90 -28.86 -5.74
N PHE A 14 10.97 -28.09 -4.68
CA PHE A 14 12.20 -27.92 -3.90
C PHE A 14 12.43 -29.16 -3.02
N LEU A 15 13.26 -30.07 -3.49
CA LEU A 15 13.83 -31.17 -2.70
C LEU A 15 14.92 -30.59 -1.80
N PHE A 16 14.60 -30.40 -0.53
CA PHE A 16 15.60 -30.19 0.53
C PHE A 16 16.22 -31.53 0.88
N SER A 17 17.38 -31.83 0.28
CA SER A 17 18.20 -32.97 0.66
C SER A 17 19.05 -32.60 1.88
N ALA A 18 18.61 -33.04 3.06
CA ALA A 18 19.40 -32.97 4.29
C ALA A 18 20.47 -34.10 4.23
N VAL A 19 21.69 -33.74 3.90
CA VAL A 19 22.84 -34.63 4.04
C VAL A 19 23.32 -34.56 5.48
N LEU A 20 22.94 -35.56 6.30
CA LEU A 20 23.49 -35.81 7.60
C LEU A 20 24.84 -36.50 7.42
N THR A 21 25.94 -35.77 7.47
CA THR A 21 27.28 -36.37 7.54
C THR A 21 27.62 -36.61 9.01
N LEU A 22 27.52 -37.85 9.42
CA LEU A 22 28.11 -38.35 10.65
C LEU A 22 29.65 -38.33 10.52
N SER A 23 30.29 -37.30 11.09
CA SER A 23 31.73 -37.23 11.16
C SER A 23 32.17 -38.03 12.38
N SER A 24 32.69 -39.21 12.08
CA SER A 24 33.37 -40.10 13.05
C SER A 24 34.63 -39.41 13.57
N CYS A 25 34.68 -39.13 14.87
CA CYS A 25 35.88 -38.66 15.55
C CYS A 25 36.90 -39.80 15.66
N ALA A 26 37.80 -39.89 14.69
CA ALA A 26 39.04 -40.64 14.86
C ALA A 26 40.01 -39.77 15.65
N LYS A 27 40.28 -40.15 16.89
CA LYS A 27 41.35 -39.59 17.73
C LYS A 27 42.70 -39.90 17.06
N ARG A 28 43.24 -38.95 16.33
CA ARG A 28 44.63 -38.99 15.87
C ARG A 28 45.47 -38.37 16.96
N GLN A 29 46.25 -39.19 17.69
CA GLN A 29 47.31 -38.70 18.57
C GLN A 29 48.35 -38.00 17.69
N VAL A 30 48.44 -36.69 17.86
CA VAL A 30 49.55 -35.91 17.30
C VAL A 30 50.63 -35.89 18.37
N GLU A 31 51.77 -36.51 18.05
CA GLU A 31 53.00 -36.35 18.82
C GLU A 31 53.31 -34.86 18.95
N THR A 32 53.39 -34.39 20.17
CA THR A 32 53.84 -33.06 20.51
C THR A 32 55.34 -32.97 20.32
N THR A 33 55.75 -32.54 19.13
CA THR A 33 57.10 -32.00 18.97
C THR A 33 57.09 -30.61 19.60
N ASP A 34 57.85 -30.43 20.68
CA ASP A 34 58.11 -29.17 21.33
C ASP A 34 58.76 -28.20 20.35
N LEU A 35 57.91 -27.41 19.67
CA LEU A 35 58.32 -26.17 19.01
C LEU A 35 57.97 -25.03 19.96
N ALA A 36 59.01 -24.38 20.47
CA ALA A 36 58.90 -23.18 21.27
C ALA A 36 57.90 -22.17 20.68
N PRO A 37 57.11 -21.47 21.51
CA PRO A 37 56.18 -20.47 21.03
C PRO A 37 56.97 -19.30 20.45
N GLY A 38 57.27 -19.38 19.16
CA GLY A 38 57.66 -18.21 18.39
C GLY A 38 56.46 -17.30 18.33
N THR A 39 56.38 -16.34 19.25
CA THR A 39 55.50 -15.18 19.16
C THR A 39 55.88 -14.44 17.91
N VAL A 40 55.17 -14.72 16.81
CA VAL A 40 55.21 -13.81 15.65
C VAL A 40 54.40 -12.57 16.07
N ALA A 41 55.06 -11.73 16.88
CA ALA A 41 54.64 -10.35 17.02
C ALA A 41 54.74 -9.79 15.61
N ALA A 42 53.63 -9.56 14.97
CA ALA A 42 53.57 -8.77 13.77
C ALA A 42 54.13 -7.39 14.17
N GLU A 43 55.42 -7.19 13.91
CA GLU A 43 56.10 -5.91 14.07
C GLU A 43 55.38 -4.91 13.12
N THR A 44 54.39 -4.19 13.66
CA THR A 44 53.73 -3.09 12.97
C THR A 44 54.78 -1.99 12.85
N ARG A 45 55.53 -2.03 11.75
CA ARG A 45 56.41 -0.94 11.39
C ARG A 45 55.60 0.39 11.42
N PRO A 46 56.04 1.40 12.17
CA PRO A 46 55.38 2.68 12.18
C PRO A 46 55.30 3.21 10.75
N LEU A 47 54.10 3.63 10.31
CA LEU A 47 53.85 4.17 8.99
C LEU A 47 54.72 5.45 8.79
N THR A 48 55.30 5.56 7.63
CA THR A 48 55.96 6.84 7.25
C THR A 48 54.89 7.94 7.17
N PRO A 49 55.29 9.23 7.31
CA PRO A 49 54.34 10.34 7.24
C PRO A 49 53.51 10.34 5.94
N GLY A 50 54.07 9.89 4.82
CA GLY A 50 53.38 9.76 3.54
C GLY A 50 52.36 8.61 3.53
N GLU A 51 52.72 7.45 4.08
CA GLU A 51 51.82 6.29 4.23
C GLU A 51 50.64 6.61 5.15
N ALA A 52 50.90 7.31 6.26
CA ALA A 52 49.87 7.74 7.19
C ALA A 52 48.91 8.79 6.56
N ALA A 53 49.40 9.65 5.70
CA ALA A 53 48.56 10.60 4.97
C ALA A 53 47.69 9.89 3.92
N ALA A 54 48.25 8.93 3.19
CA ALA A 54 47.52 8.15 2.21
C ALA A 54 46.41 7.29 2.87
N GLU A 55 46.69 6.69 4.02
CA GLU A 55 45.72 5.92 4.79
C GLU A 55 44.56 6.80 5.30
N ARG A 56 44.84 7.99 5.82
CA ARG A 56 43.83 8.97 6.23
C ARG A 56 42.97 9.41 5.04
N ALA A 57 43.56 9.61 3.85
CA ALA A 57 42.85 9.97 2.65
C ALA A 57 41.86 8.85 2.23
N ARG A 58 42.29 7.57 2.25
CA ARG A 58 41.44 6.41 1.97
C ARG A 58 40.30 6.28 2.97
N GLN A 59 40.59 6.43 4.27
CA GLN A 59 39.58 6.38 5.33
C GLN A 59 38.56 7.50 5.18
N ALA A 60 39.00 8.72 4.79
CA ALA A 60 38.11 9.85 4.54
C ALA A 60 37.22 9.61 3.30
N GLU A 61 37.78 9.03 2.25
CA GLU A 61 37.02 8.68 1.03
C GLU A 61 35.96 7.58 1.34
N GLU A 62 36.36 6.54 2.06
CA GLU A 62 35.44 5.48 2.49
C GLU A 62 34.33 6.01 3.40
N ALA A 63 34.68 6.88 4.35
CA ALA A 63 33.72 7.52 5.22
C ALA A 63 32.73 8.41 4.43
N ALA A 64 33.23 9.17 3.45
CA ALA A 64 32.40 9.98 2.57
C ALA A 64 31.47 9.12 1.69
N TYR A 65 31.97 7.99 1.18
CA TYR A 65 31.18 7.04 0.42
C TYR A 65 30.06 6.43 1.27
N ARG A 66 30.39 5.96 2.48
CA ARG A 66 29.39 5.42 3.44
C ARG A 66 28.33 6.46 3.82
N ALA A 67 28.75 7.72 4.04
CA ALA A 67 27.83 8.81 4.36
C ALA A 67 26.85 9.11 3.21
N ARG A 68 27.34 9.09 1.95
CA ARG A 68 26.47 9.24 0.77
C ARG A 68 25.46 8.11 0.67
N GLN A 69 25.88 6.87 0.80
CA GLN A 69 24.98 5.70 0.78
C GLN A 69 23.93 5.76 1.88
N GLU A 70 24.33 6.17 3.09
CA GLU A 70 23.39 6.33 4.21
C GLU A 70 22.35 7.41 3.93
N THR A 71 22.77 8.54 3.33
CA THR A 71 21.86 9.62 2.95
C THR A 71 20.87 9.17 1.87
N GLU A 72 21.35 8.49 0.83
CA GLU A 72 20.49 7.93 -0.22
C GLU A 72 19.50 6.90 0.32
N ARG A 73 19.96 6.02 1.21
CA ARG A 73 19.10 5.03 1.88
C ARG A 73 18.03 5.71 2.73
N LYS A 74 18.39 6.74 3.50
CA LYS A 74 17.41 7.50 4.30
C LYS A 74 16.38 8.20 3.41
N ALA A 75 16.81 8.80 2.29
CA ALA A 75 15.91 9.42 1.33
C ALA A 75 14.95 8.41 0.70
N MET A 76 15.45 7.26 0.28
CA MET A 76 14.60 6.17 -0.27
C MET A 76 13.58 5.67 0.75
N LEU A 77 14.00 5.46 2.01
CA LEU A 77 13.09 5.02 3.06
C LEU A 77 12.00 6.06 3.35
N SER A 78 12.37 7.35 3.38
CA SER A 78 11.40 8.43 3.60
C SER A 78 10.39 8.54 2.46
N GLU A 79 10.84 8.40 1.20
CA GLU A 79 9.95 8.38 0.05
C GLU A 79 9.00 7.18 0.07
N MET A 80 9.52 6.00 0.41
CA MET A 80 8.72 4.78 0.52
C MET A 80 7.65 4.92 1.62
N GLN A 81 8.01 5.49 2.78
CA GLN A 81 7.07 5.78 3.85
C GLN A 81 5.99 6.77 3.40
N ALA A 82 6.37 7.87 2.74
CA ALA A 82 5.43 8.86 2.23
C ALA A 82 4.43 8.23 1.22
N ARG A 83 4.90 7.36 0.34
CA ARG A 83 4.03 6.61 -0.60
C ARG A 83 3.06 5.69 0.14
N GLN A 84 3.52 4.98 1.18
CA GLN A 84 2.66 4.11 1.99
C GLN A 84 1.59 4.91 2.73
N ASP A 85 1.94 6.08 3.27
CA ASP A 85 1.01 6.96 3.98
C ASP A 85 -0.08 7.49 3.03
N VAL A 86 0.29 7.91 1.82
CA VAL A 86 -0.69 8.32 0.80
C VAL A 86 -1.61 7.17 0.42
N GLN A 87 -1.07 5.97 0.20
CA GLN A 87 -1.88 4.80 -0.11
C GLN A 87 -2.84 4.42 1.04
N ALA A 88 -2.40 4.57 2.29
CA ALA A 88 -3.26 4.34 3.45
C ALA A 88 -4.42 5.36 3.48
N GLN A 89 -4.13 6.64 3.22
CA GLN A 89 -5.15 7.68 3.12
C GLN A 89 -6.14 7.42 1.97
N VAL A 90 -5.66 7.00 0.79
CA VAL A 90 -6.50 6.61 -0.35
C VAL A 90 -7.42 5.45 0.03
N ARG A 91 -6.91 4.42 0.67
CA ARG A 91 -7.75 3.29 1.16
C ARG A 91 -8.81 3.76 2.15
N GLN A 92 -8.43 4.55 3.14
CA GLN A 92 -9.37 5.10 4.11
C GLN A 92 -10.45 5.95 3.43
N PHE A 93 -10.05 6.83 2.50
CA PHE A 93 -10.96 7.65 1.71
C PHE A 93 -12.00 6.80 0.97
N GLN A 94 -11.58 5.71 0.34
CA GLN A 94 -12.48 4.84 -0.43
C GLN A 94 -13.36 3.96 0.44
N MET A 95 -12.90 3.55 1.61
CA MET A 95 -13.67 2.73 2.55
C MET A 95 -14.81 3.50 3.23
N GLU A 96 -14.65 4.79 3.42
CA GLU A 96 -15.63 5.62 4.12
C GLU A 96 -16.79 6.00 3.19
N ARG A 97 -17.92 5.31 3.35
CA ARG A 97 -19.16 5.50 2.58
C ARG A 97 -20.07 6.50 3.26
N ILE A 98 -21.02 7.07 2.49
CA ILE A 98 -22.14 7.82 3.07
C ILE A 98 -23.44 7.05 2.86
N HIS A 99 -24.38 7.19 3.79
CA HIS A 99 -25.64 6.49 3.79
C HIS A 99 -26.83 7.44 3.67
N PHE A 100 -27.94 6.89 3.17
CA PHE A 100 -29.16 7.64 2.91
C PHE A 100 -30.36 7.00 3.59
N GLU A 101 -31.35 7.83 3.90
CA GLU A 101 -32.65 7.35 4.36
C GLU A 101 -33.39 6.62 3.24
N PHE A 102 -34.40 5.87 3.64
CA PHE A 102 -35.24 5.15 2.69
C PHE A 102 -35.89 6.14 1.72
N ASP A 103 -35.80 5.83 0.43
CA ASP A 103 -36.37 6.60 -0.66
C ASP A 103 -35.91 8.08 -0.74
N LYS A 104 -34.80 8.43 -0.10
CA LYS A 104 -34.23 9.79 -0.11
C LYS A 104 -32.86 9.82 -0.73
N SER A 105 -32.53 11.01 -1.27
CA SER A 105 -31.20 11.39 -1.78
C SER A 105 -30.62 12.58 -0.99
N ASP A 106 -31.31 13.09 0.03
CA ASP A 106 -30.81 14.17 0.87
C ASP A 106 -29.62 13.68 1.70
N LEU A 107 -28.61 14.55 1.82
CA LEU A 107 -27.43 14.27 2.64
C LEU A 107 -27.76 14.43 4.12
N ARG A 108 -27.54 13.37 4.89
CA ARG A 108 -27.58 13.37 6.35
C ARG A 108 -26.44 14.21 6.91
N GLN A 109 -26.52 14.57 8.18
CA GLN A 109 -25.48 15.37 8.83
C GLN A 109 -24.14 14.62 8.87
N ASP A 110 -24.14 13.34 9.25
CA ASP A 110 -22.96 12.48 9.24
C ASP A 110 -22.32 12.36 7.84
N ALA A 111 -23.16 12.24 6.78
CA ALA A 111 -22.70 12.23 5.40
C ALA A 111 -22.00 13.55 5.01
N ARG A 112 -22.54 14.69 5.44
CA ARG A 112 -21.90 16.01 5.17
C ARG A 112 -20.56 16.14 5.85
N GLU A 113 -20.39 15.62 7.06
CA GLU A 113 -19.11 15.62 7.77
C GLU A 113 -18.06 14.76 7.06
N ILE A 114 -18.46 13.58 6.60
CA ILE A 114 -17.61 12.72 5.78
C ILE A 114 -17.18 13.45 4.49
N LEU A 115 -18.14 14.07 3.80
CA LEU A 115 -17.87 14.78 2.55
C LEU A 115 -16.96 16.01 2.76
N LYS A 116 -17.05 16.70 3.90
CA LYS A 116 -16.11 17.79 4.24
C LYS A 116 -14.67 17.28 4.32
N ARG A 117 -14.43 16.18 5.06
CA ARG A 117 -13.10 15.57 5.14
C ARG A 117 -12.59 15.12 3.76
N LYS A 118 -13.47 14.55 2.93
CA LYS A 118 -13.14 14.15 1.55
C LYS A 118 -12.79 15.37 0.67
N ALA A 119 -13.54 16.47 0.78
CA ALA A 119 -13.24 17.69 0.06
C ALA A 119 -11.86 18.26 0.45
N ASP A 120 -11.56 18.31 1.76
CA ASP A 120 -10.26 18.76 2.25
C ASP A 120 -9.10 17.92 1.71
N TRP A 121 -9.27 16.61 1.67
CA TRP A 121 -8.28 15.70 1.10
C TRP A 121 -8.10 15.93 -0.41
N LEU A 122 -9.19 16.02 -1.17
CA LEU A 122 -9.16 16.25 -2.62
C LEU A 122 -8.51 17.60 -3.00
N ARG A 123 -8.69 18.64 -2.18
CA ARG A 123 -8.05 19.94 -2.40
C ARG A 123 -6.53 19.86 -2.18
N LYS A 124 -6.08 19.06 -1.22
CA LYS A 124 -4.65 18.83 -0.95
C LYS A 124 -3.99 17.92 -1.98
N ASN A 125 -4.78 17.13 -2.69
CA ASN A 125 -4.32 16.14 -3.66
C ASN A 125 -4.94 16.40 -5.05
N PRO A 126 -4.47 17.42 -5.79
CA PRO A 126 -5.09 17.85 -7.05
C PRO A 126 -4.97 16.84 -8.19
N GLY A 127 -4.00 15.92 -8.15
CA GLY A 127 -3.80 14.88 -9.18
C GLY A 127 -4.87 13.80 -9.21
N TYR A 128 -5.68 13.65 -8.15
CA TYR A 128 -6.71 12.61 -8.08
C TYR A 128 -8.04 13.06 -8.66
N LYS A 129 -8.68 12.16 -9.42
CA LYS A 129 -10.07 12.24 -9.87
C LYS A 129 -10.94 11.35 -8.98
N LEU A 130 -12.23 11.67 -8.89
CA LEU A 130 -13.18 10.99 -8.03
C LEU A 130 -14.34 10.43 -8.84
N THR A 131 -14.63 9.15 -8.67
CA THR A 131 -15.90 8.55 -9.12
C THR A 131 -16.79 8.34 -7.90
N ILE A 132 -18.01 8.88 -7.95
CA ILE A 132 -19.04 8.69 -6.94
C ILE A 132 -20.08 7.72 -7.48
N THR A 133 -20.27 6.58 -6.81
CA THR A 133 -21.24 5.57 -7.22
C THR A 133 -22.40 5.52 -6.23
N GLY A 134 -23.61 5.78 -6.70
CA GLY A 134 -24.83 5.71 -5.89
C GLY A 134 -25.50 4.34 -5.97
N HIS A 135 -25.91 3.83 -4.81
CA HIS A 135 -26.57 2.53 -4.64
C HIS A 135 -27.88 2.65 -3.90
N CYS A 136 -28.75 1.66 -4.11
CA CYS A 136 -30.05 1.53 -3.47
C CYS A 136 -30.20 0.14 -2.82
N ASP A 137 -31.19 0.00 -1.95
CA ASP A 137 -31.65 -1.32 -1.50
C ASP A 137 -32.47 -2.02 -2.61
N GLU A 138 -32.83 -3.27 -2.41
CA GLU A 138 -33.48 -4.13 -3.41
C GLU A 138 -34.91 -3.72 -3.78
N ARG A 139 -35.58 -2.92 -2.94
CA ARG A 139 -37.00 -2.60 -3.07
C ARG A 139 -37.26 -1.63 -4.23
N GLY A 140 -38.37 -1.81 -4.95
CA GLY A 140 -38.72 -1.01 -6.12
C GLY A 140 -38.21 -1.58 -7.44
N THR A 141 -38.53 -0.88 -8.55
CA THR A 141 -38.10 -1.30 -9.88
C THR A 141 -36.63 -0.97 -10.12
N ARG A 142 -36.05 -1.59 -11.13
CA ARG A 142 -34.66 -1.33 -11.54
C ARG A 142 -34.48 0.13 -12.01
N GLU A 143 -35.37 0.58 -12.85
CA GLU A 143 -35.35 1.92 -13.45
C GLU A 143 -35.44 2.99 -12.37
N TYR A 144 -36.36 2.83 -11.42
CA TYR A 144 -36.50 3.72 -10.30
C TYR A 144 -35.21 3.81 -9.47
N ASN A 145 -34.63 2.65 -9.13
CA ASN A 145 -33.41 2.57 -8.34
C ASN A 145 -32.19 3.13 -9.09
N MET A 146 -32.11 2.95 -10.41
CA MET A 146 -31.06 3.60 -11.21
C MET A 146 -31.17 5.12 -11.12
N ALA A 147 -32.38 5.68 -11.25
CA ALA A 147 -32.59 7.12 -11.11
C ALA A 147 -32.33 7.62 -9.67
N LEU A 148 -32.74 6.86 -8.63
CA LEU A 148 -32.49 7.22 -7.24
C LEU A 148 -30.99 7.15 -6.89
N GLY A 149 -30.30 6.12 -7.35
CA GLY A 149 -28.85 6.01 -7.17
C GLY A 149 -28.10 7.19 -7.83
N GLN A 150 -28.53 7.61 -9.02
CA GLN A 150 -27.97 8.79 -9.68
C GLN A 150 -28.20 10.07 -8.85
N ARG A 151 -29.42 10.30 -8.35
CA ARG A 151 -29.72 11.46 -7.48
C ARG A 151 -28.85 11.47 -6.22
N ARG A 152 -28.54 10.31 -5.64
CA ARG A 152 -27.63 10.17 -4.46
C ARG A 152 -26.19 10.55 -4.81
N ALA A 153 -25.69 10.05 -5.93
CA ALA A 153 -24.35 10.41 -6.41
C ALA A 153 -24.26 11.91 -6.71
N ASP A 154 -25.28 12.47 -7.34
CA ASP A 154 -25.34 13.89 -7.69
C ASP A 154 -25.49 14.80 -6.47
N ALA A 155 -26.17 14.36 -5.42
CA ALA A 155 -26.24 15.09 -4.14
C ALA A 155 -24.84 15.22 -3.50
N ALA A 156 -24.07 14.12 -3.49
CA ALA A 156 -22.69 14.13 -3.00
C ALA A 156 -21.77 15.00 -3.89
N PHE A 157 -21.91 14.90 -5.22
CA PHE A 157 -21.19 15.74 -6.18
C PHE A 157 -21.44 17.24 -5.92
N LYS A 158 -22.71 17.64 -5.86
CA LYS A 158 -23.10 19.05 -5.64
C LYS A 158 -22.50 19.59 -4.34
N TYR A 159 -22.50 18.78 -3.30
CA TYR A 159 -21.94 19.17 -2.01
C TYR A 159 -20.40 19.30 -2.06
N LEU A 160 -19.69 18.34 -2.67
CA LEU A 160 -18.23 18.44 -2.84
C LEU A 160 -17.83 19.63 -3.70
N ASN A 161 -18.59 19.90 -4.78
CA ASN A 161 -18.35 21.06 -5.64
C ASN A 161 -18.56 22.38 -4.89
N SER A 162 -19.60 22.47 -4.04
CA SER A 162 -19.83 23.66 -3.18
C SER A 162 -18.72 23.87 -2.13
N LEU A 163 -17.95 22.82 -1.81
CA LEU A 163 -16.77 22.87 -0.94
C LEU A 163 -15.46 23.14 -1.71
N GLY A 164 -15.55 23.48 -3.01
CA GLY A 164 -14.41 23.89 -3.81
C GLY A 164 -13.67 22.76 -4.52
N VAL A 165 -14.24 21.56 -4.61
CA VAL A 165 -13.69 20.51 -5.48
C VAL A 165 -14.15 20.77 -6.92
N ALA A 166 -13.21 20.86 -7.87
CA ALA A 166 -13.50 21.16 -9.26
C ALA A 166 -14.40 20.08 -9.90
N ALA A 167 -15.41 20.52 -10.65
CA ALA A 167 -16.44 19.64 -11.22
C ALA A 167 -15.90 18.64 -12.25
N ASP A 168 -14.88 19.01 -13.01
CA ASP A 168 -14.18 18.20 -14.01
C ASP A 168 -13.38 17.03 -13.41
N ARG A 169 -13.16 17.08 -12.09
CA ARG A 169 -12.51 16.01 -11.33
C ARG A 169 -13.48 14.96 -10.79
N ILE A 170 -14.78 15.16 -10.93
CA ILE A 170 -15.78 14.27 -10.32
C ILE A 170 -16.70 13.69 -11.38
N VAL A 171 -16.84 12.37 -11.36
CA VAL A 171 -17.80 11.63 -12.19
C VAL A 171 -18.82 10.97 -11.28
N THR A 172 -20.10 11.04 -11.65
CA THR A 172 -21.20 10.38 -10.94
C THR A 172 -21.71 9.19 -11.75
N VAL A 173 -21.98 8.07 -11.07
CA VAL A 173 -22.48 6.83 -11.65
C VAL A 173 -23.55 6.24 -10.73
N SER A 174 -24.57 5.64 -11.29
CA SER A 174 -25.55 4.84 -10.55
C SER A 174 -25.37 3.37 -10.83
N LYS A 175 -25.46 2.56 -9.80
CA LYS A 175 -25.59 1.10 -9.87
C LYS A 175 -26.99 0.66 -9.41
N GLY A 176 -27.82 1.61 -8.99
CA GLY A 176 -29.15 1.28 -8.49
C GLY A 176 -29.09 0.18 -7.42
N LYS A 177 -29.83 -0.89 -7.62
CA LYS A 177 -29.86 -2.07 -6.71
C LYS A 177 -29.03 -3.26 -7.21
N GLU A 178 -28.25 -3.09 -8.30
CA GLU A 178 -27.57 -4.20 -8.97
C GLU A 178 -26.33 -4.70 -8.22
N GLU A 179 -25.71 -3.85 -7.39
CA GLU A 179 -24.53 -4.18 -6.62
C GLU A 179 -24.78 -3.98 -5.11
N PRO A 180 -25.51 -4.89 -4.46
CA PRO A 180 -25.76 -4.79 -3.02
C PRO A 180 -24.46 -5.00 -2.24
N PHE A 181 -24.28 -4.20 -1.18
CA PHE A 181 -23.20 -4.40 -0.22
C PHE A 181 -23.48 -5.62 0.69
N ASP A 182 -24.72 -5.73 1.11
CA ASP A 182 -25.24 -6.87 1.86
C ASP A 182 -26.43 -7.47 1.08
N PRO A 183 -26.34 -8.71 0.61
CA PRO A 183 -27.39 -9.35 -0.20
C PRO A 183 -28.60 -9.83 0.60
N ARG A 184 -28.59 -9.71 1.93
CA ARG A 184 -29.70 -10.15 2.78
C ARG A 184 -30.90 -9.20 2.66
N SER A 185 -32.09 -9.76 2.73
CA SER A 185 -33.37 -9.00 2.70
C SER A 185 -33.79 -8.62 4.13
N THR A 186 -32.99 -7.84 4.83
CA THR A 186 -33.27 -7.34 6.19
C THR A 186 -33.18 -5.82 6.26
N PRO A 187 -33.85 -5.18 7.24
CA PRO A 187 -33.76 -3.72 7.42
C PRO A 187 -32.33 -3.21 7.57
N GLU A 188 -31.46 -3.95 8.24
CA GLU A 188 -30.04 -3.62 8.45
C GLU A 188 -29.29 -3.68 7.13
N ALA A 189 -29.47 -4.76 6.34
CA ALA A 189 -28.87 -4.89 5.01
C ALA A 189 -29.33 -3.78 4.07
N TRP A 190 -30.63 -3.46 4.07
CA TRP A 190 -31.15 -2.35 3.28
C TRP A 190 -30.53 -1.02 3.66
N ALA A 191 -30.34 -0.77 4.96
CA ALA A 191 -29.66 0.46 5.42
C ALA A 191 -28.21 0.55 4.91
N MET A 192 -27.47 -0.56 4.91
CA MET A 192 -26.11 -0.63 4.37
C MET A 192 -26.07 -0.47 2.84
N ASN A 193 -27.10 -0.96 2.15
CA ASN A 193 -27.19 -0.86 0.69
C ASN A 193 -27.52 0.56 0.20
N ARG A 194 -28.26 1.35 0.97
CA ARG A 194 -28.56 2.75 0.67
C ARG A 194 -27.35 3.65 0.89
N ARG A 195 -26.39 3.64 -0.03
CA ARG A 195 -25.09 4.28 0.13
C ARG A 195 -24.60 5.01 -1.13
N ALA A 196 -23.59 5.84 -0.96
CA ALA A 196 -22.68 6.21 -2.03
C ALA A 196 -21.26 5.81 -1.69
N GLU A 197 -20.56 5.30 -2.68
CA GLU A 197 -19.16 4.89 -2.64
C GLU A 197 -18.28 5.87 -3.40
N PHE A 198 -17.01 5.95 -3.02
CA PHE A 198 -16.05 6.90 -3.53
C PHE A 198 -14.80 6.18 -4.01
N ARG A 199 -14.47 6.29 -5.29
CA ARG A 199 -13.27 5.70 -5.88
C ARG A 199 -12.36 6.79 -6.42
N LEU A 200 -11.10 6.76 -6.01
CA LEU A 200 -10.05 7.65 -6.51
C LEU A 200 -9.32 7.00 -7.69
N SER A 201 -8.92 7.82 -8.67
CA SER A 201 -8.00 7.49 -9.75
C SER A 201 -7.06 8.67 -9.99
N GLU A 202 -5.85 8.40 -10.44
CA GLU A 202 -4.86 9.39 -10.86
C GLU A 202 -5.04 9.74 -12.34
#